data_49398fbc1f51724a94776b16805b21a0
#
_entry.id   49398fbc1f51724a94776b16805b21a0
#
_cell.length_a   1.000
_cell.length_b   1.000
_cell.length_c   1.000
_cell.angle_alpha   90.00
_cell.angle_beta   90.00
_cell.angle_gamma   90.00
#
_symmetry.space_group_name_H-M   'P 1'
#
loop_
_entity.id
_entity.type
_entity.pdbx_description
1 polymer ?
#
loop_
_entity_poly.entity_id
_entity_poly.type
_entity_poly.pdbx_seq_one_letter_code
_entity_poly.pdbx_strand_id
1 'polypeptide(L)'
;MKHAAFPRGIIDLVVLYADDADRRMAEAMAGVDLKALKVRERVTLGVRKRIEAVAGTKEASRRAAAIFALPQNSIDAMQSVYRTVDAIWKAVGDTSADFNFYTKRALLAGVYTSTMLHWFADASEGAKDTWAFLDARIANVMEIEKFKATAGKFLDPRAGRRPPSQCRSAPRETSSSRPTRLGTGPSTATNRTTP
;
A
#
# COMPACT_ATOMS: atom_id res chain seq x y z
N MET A 1 1.34 -14.64 40.67
CA MET A 1 0.63 -15.02 39.43
C MET A 1 0.63 -13.95 38.31
N LYS A 2 0.96 -12.67 38.57
CA LYS A 2 1.00 -11.62 37.53
C LYS A 2 2.18 -11.74 36.54
N HIS A 3 3.27 -12.39 36.89
CA HIS A 3 4.45 -12.60 36.04
C HIS A 3 4.22 -13.55 34.84
N ALA A 4 3.22 -14.43 34.90
CA ALA A 4 2.93 -15.37 33.81
C ALA A 4 2.29 -14.72 32.61
N ALA A 5 1.55 -13.60 32.78
CA ALA A 5 0.89 -12.90 31.68
C ALA A 5 1.80 -11.86 30.97
N PHE A 6 2.77 -11.28 31.71
CA PHE A 6 3.67 -10.25 31.22
C PHE A 6 5.11 -10.56 31.66
N PRO A 7 5.78 -11.52 31.00
CA PRO A 7 7.11 -11.99 31.41
C PRO A 7 8.18 -10.90 31.33
N ARG A 8 8.08 -9.98 30.39
CA ARG A 8 8.98 -8.83 30.22
C ARG A 8 8.49 -7.55 30.92
N GLY A 9 7.42 -7.66 31.74
CA GLY A 9 6.87 -6.58 32.54
C GLY A 9 6.11 -5.54 31.73
N ILE A 10 6.40 -4.25 31.98
CA ILE A 10 5.64 -3.12 31.42
C ILE A 10 5.68 -3.06 29.90
N ILE A 11 6.76 -3.54 29.27
CA ILE A 11 6.88 -3.51 27.79
C ILE A 11 5.84 -4.41 27.13
N ASP A 12 5.54 -5.58 27.70
CA ASP A 12 4.51 -6.47 27.16
C ASP A 12 3.12 -5.82 27.23
N LEU A 13 2.84 -5.10 28.30
CA LEU A 13 1.59 -4.34 28.44
C LEU A 13 1.48 -3.23 27.40
N VAL A 14 2.57 -2.50 27.15
CA VAL A 14 2.60 -1.41 26.17
C VAL A 14 2.45 -1.94 24.75
N VAL A 15 3.07 -3.08 24.43
CA VAL A 15 2.90 -3.77 23.15
C VAL A 15 1.44 -4.21 22.97
N LEU A 16 0.86 -4.84 23.99
CA LEU A 16 -0.56 -5.26 23.94
C LEU A 16 -1.51 -4.08 23.77
N TYR A 17 -1.23 -2.96 24.43
CA TYR A 17 -2.00 -1.71 24.28
C TYR A 17 -1.95 -1.18 22.84
N ALA A 18 -0.76 -1.22 22.20
CA ALA A 18 -0.60 -0.81 20.81
C ALA A 18 -1.35 -1.75 19.84
N ASP A 19 -1.22 -3.07 20.06
CA ASP A 19 -1.90 -4.10 19.24
C ASP A 19 -3.44 -4.00 19.36
N ASP A 20 -3.97 -3.69 20.56
CA ASP A 20 -5.41 -3.47 20.77
C ASP A 20 -5.91 -2.22 20.01
N ALA A 21 -5.12 -1.16 19.98
CA ALA A 21 -5.44 0.03 19.21
C ALA A 21 -5.41 -0.23 17.70
N ASP A 22 -4.49 -1.08 17.20
CA ASP A 22 -4.44 -1.50 15.80
C ASP A 22 -5.68 -2.33 15.43
N ARG A 23 -6.13 -3.22 16.33
CA ARG A 23 -7.37 -4.00 16.15
C ARG A 23 -8.59 -3.08 16.06
N ARG A 24 -8.74 -2.13 17.00
CA ARG A 24 -9.85 -1.16 16.98
C ARG A 24 -9.84 -0.29 15.73
N MET A 25 -8.68 0.10 15.25
CA MET A 25 -8.55 0.81 13.97
C MET A 25 -9.04 -0.04 12.81
N ALA A 26 -8.61 -1.31 12.72
CA ALA A 26 -9.02 -2.22 11.66
C ALA A 26 -10.54 -2.47 11.67
N GLU A 27 -11.15 -2.65 12.85
CA GLU A 27 -12.60 -2.78 13.02
C GLU A 27 -13.33 -1.51 12.53
N ALA A 28 -12.83 -0.32 12.87
CA ALA A 28 -13.40 0.95 12.42
C ALA A 28 -13.27 1.14 10.91
N MET A 29 -12.20 0.63 10.29
CA MET A 29 -12.00 0.69 8.84
C MET A 29 -12.88 -0.29 8.07
N ALA A 30 -13.21 -1.45 8.66
CA ALA A 30 -14.06 -2.46 8.03
C ALA A 30 -15.48 -1.95 7.72
N GLY A 31 -15.97 -0.95 8.47
CA GLY A 31 -17.27 -0.32 8.25
C GLY A 31 -17.30 0.79 7.18
N VAL A 32 -16.16 1.07 6.53
CA VAL A 32 -16.05 2.18 5.56
C VAL A 32 -16.05 1.65 4.13
N ASP A 33 -16.81 2.29 3.24
CA ASP A 33 -16.71 2.03 1.80
C ASP A 33 -15.42 2.62 1.21
N LEU A 34 -14.38 1.79 1.24
CA LEU A 34 -13.05 2.19 0.75
C LEU A 34 -13.00 2.31 -0.78
N LYS A 35 -13.95 1.72 -1.52
CA LYS A 35 -13.94 1.75 -3.00
C LYS A 35 -14.17 3.15 -3.55
N ALA A 36 -14.95 3.96 -2.84
CA ALA A 36 -15.23 5.35 -3.20
C ALA A 36 -14.03 6.30 -2.97
N LEU A 37 -13.03 5.87 -2.19
CA LEU A 37 -11.90 6.69 -1.77
C LEU A 37 -10.63 6.39 -2.60
N LYS A 38 -9.83 7.43 -2.88
CA LYS A 38 -8.49 7.27 -3.43
C LYS A 38 -7.55 6.66 -2.38
N VAL A 39 -6.47 6.00 -2.82
CA VAL A 39 -5.49 5.36 -1.93
C VAL A 39 -4.96 6.34 -0.88
N ARG A 40 -4.66 7.59 -1.28
CA ARG A 40 -4.24 8.65 -0.36
C ARG A 40 -5.26 8.87 0.77
N GLU A 41 -6.53 9.02 0.42
CA GLU A 41 -7.62 9.28 1.37
C GLU A 41 -7.82 8.09 2.32
N ARG A 42 -7.72 6.86 1.80
CA ARG A 42 -7.78 5.63 2.61
C ARG A 42 -6.67 5.59 3.65
N VAL A 43 -5.42 5.89 3.23
CA VAL A 43 -4.25 5.88 4.13
C VAL A 43 -4.38 6.98 5.18
N THR A 44 -4.77 8.21 4.78
CA THR A 44 -5.05 9.31 5.73
C THR A 44 -6.11 8.88 6.75
N LEU A 45 -7.20 8.27 6.29
CA LEU A 45 -8.27 7.77 7.15
C LEU A 45 -7.76 6.68 8.11
N GLY A 46 -6.94 5.74 7.62
CA GLY A 46 -6.34 4.68 8.45
C GLY A 46 -5.49 5.24 9.59
N VAL A 47 -4.60 6.21 9.30
CA VAL A 47 -3.80 6.89 10.33
C VAL A 47 -4.70 7.64 11.33
N ARG A 48 -5.73 8.34 10.83
CA ARG A 48 -6.69 9.05 11.66
C ARG A 48 -7.43 8.09 12.59
N LYS A 49 -7.99 6.99 12.06
CA LYS A 49 -8.70 5.98 12.86
C LYS A 49 -7.80 5.34 13.92
N ARG A 50 -6.52 5.15 13.60
CA ARG A 50 -5.54 4.63 14.57
C ARG A 50 -5.31 5.60 15.75
N ILE A 51 -5.22 6.90 15.48
CA ILE A 51 -5.07 7.92 16.53
C ILE A 51 -6.39 8.07 17.30
N GLU A 52 -7.53 8.09 16.62
CA GLU A 52 -8.86 8.14 17.25
C GLU A 52 -9.09 6.95 18.21
N ALA A 53 -8.60 5.75 17.86
CA ALA A 53 -8.70 4.55 18.71
C ALA A 53 -8.06 4.72 20.11
N VAL A 54 -7.11 5.63 20.26
CA VAL A 54 -6.45 5.94 21.53
C VAL A 54 -6.78 7.33 22.07
N ALA A 55 -7.67 8.07 21.42
CA ALA A 55 -7.98 9.46 21.80
C ALA A 55 -8.48 9.60 23.23
N GLY A 56 -9.32 8.67 23.70
CA GLY A 56 -9.82 8.63 25.08
C GLY A 56 -8.75 8.32 26.14
N THR A 57 -7.56 7.87 25.72
CA THR A 57 -6.44 7.49 26.60
C THR A 57 -5.14 8.19 26.22
N LYS A 58 -5.21 9.46 25.81
CA LYS A 58 -4.07 10.25 25.30
C LYS A 58 -2.87 10.22 26.24
N GLU A 59 -3.10 10.37 27.55
CA GLU A 59 -2.03 10.34 28.54
C GLU A 59 -1.39 8.95 28.68
N ALA A 60 -2.18 7.88 28.61
CA ALA A 60 -1.64 6.52 28.58
C ALA A 60 -0.81 6.27 27.31
N SER A 61 -1.27 6.78 26.15
CA SER A 61 -0.52 6.73 24.89
C SER A 61 0.81 7.48 25.00
N ARG A 62 0.84 8.65 25.64
CA ARG A 62 2.07 9.41 25.86
C ARG A 62 3.06 8.66 26.74
N ARG A 63 2.60 8.03 27.82
CA ARG A 63 3.44 7.18 28.68
C ARG A 63 3.95 5.94 27.94
N ALA A 64 3.10 5.30 27.13
CA ALA A 64 3.50 4.17 26.30
C ALA A 64 4.61 4.59 25.31
N ALA A 65 4.46 5.73 24.64
CA ALA A 65 5.48 6.28 23.75
C ALA A 65 6.81 6.57 24.49
N ALA A 66 6.75 7.09 25.72
CA ALA A 66 7.94 7.31 26.56
C ALA A 66 8.66 5.99 26.92
N ILE A 67 7.91 4.92 27.20
CA ILE A 67 8.48 3.58 27.44
C ILE A 67 9.12 3.04 26.16
N PHE A 68 8.49 3.16 25.00
CA PHE A 68 9.08 2.76 23.72
C PHE A 68 10.34 3.58 23.35
N ALA A 69 10.43 4.84 23.79
CA ALA A 69 11.60 5.69 23.54
C ALA A 69 12.85 5.29 24.32
N LEU A 70 12.75 4.39 25.29
CA LEU A 70 13.91 3.89 26.03
C LEU A 70 14.79 3.03 25.13
N PRO A 71 16.13 3.18 25.16
CA PRO A 71 17.04 2.46 24.28
C PRO A 71 16.88 0.94 24.30
N GLN A 72 16.64 0.35 25.47
CA GLN A 72 16.42 -1.09 25.65
C GLN A 72 15.15 -1.61 24.95
N ASN A 73 14.18 -0.75 24.67
CA ASN A 73 12.90 -1.08 24.06
C ASN A 73 12.85 -0.71 22.56
N SER A 74 13.97 -0.27 21.97
CA SER A 74 14.02 0.22 20.58
C SER A 74 13.54 -0.81 19.54
N ILE A 75 13.84 -2.10 19.77
CA ILE A 75 13.40 -3.19 18.89
C ILE A 75 11.87 -3.36 18.99
N ASP A 76 11.33 -3.39 20.20
CA ASP A 76 9.88 -3.50 20.42
C ASP A 76 9.15 -2.28 19.85
N ALA A 77 9.71 -1.09 20.00
CA ALA A 77 9.18 0.15 19.43
C ALA A 77 9.10 0.08 17.89
N MET A 78 10.20 -0.32 17.25
CA MET A 78 10.26 -0.45 15.79
C MET A 78 9.30 -1.52 15.27
N GLN A 79 9.22 -2.67 15.95
CA GLN A 79 8.28 -3.73 15.59
C GLN A 79 6.82 -3.30 15.78
N SER A 80 6.51 -2.54 16.84
CA SER A 80 5.16 -2.02 17.09
C SER A 80 4.75 -1.03 15.99
N VAL A 81 5.61 -0.06 15.63
CA VAL A 81 5.36 0.87 14.52
C VAL A 81 5.18 0.10 13.22
N TYR A 82 6.02 -0.91 12.94
CA TYR A 82 5.89 -1.71 11.74
C TYR A 82 4.54 -2.45 11.68
N ARG A 83 4.10 -3.08 12.80
CA ARG A 83 2.78 -3.76 12.87
C ARG A 83 1.62 -2.79 12.63
N THR A 84 1.66 -1.62 13.27
CA THR A 84 0.64 -0.57 13.06
C THR A 84 0.54 -0.16 11.59
N VAL A 85 1.67 0.12 10.95
CA VAL A 85 1.73 0.54 9.56
C VAL A 85 1.27 -0.58 8.62
N ASP A 86 1.66 -1.82 8.88
CA ASP A 86 1.21 -2.99 8.14
C ASP A 86 -0.30 -3.22 8.30
N ALA A 87 -0.84 -3.05 9.51
CA ALA A 87 -2.27 -3.11 9.78
C ALA A 87 -3.05 -2.03 9.01
N ILE A 88 -2.52 -0.78 8.95
CA ILE A 88 -3.12 0.29 8.14
C ILE A 88 -3.14 -0.10 6.67
N TRP A 89 -2.01 -0.56 6.08
CA TRP A 89 -1.96 -0.95 4.68
C TRP A 89 -2.88 -2.12 4.35
N LYS A 90 -2.98 -3.12 5.24
CA LYS A 90 -3.95 -4.22 5.11
C LYS A 90 -5.39 -3.72 5.16
N ALA A 91 -5.71 -2.84 6.10
CA ALA A 91 -7.05 -2.27 6.25
C ALA A 91 -7.49 -1.44 5.03
N VAL A 92 -6.55 -0.77 4.32
CA VAL A 92 -6.86 -0.02 3.08
C VAL A 92 -6.86 -0.89 1.81
N GLY A 93 -6.59 -2.19 1.93
CA GLY A 93 -6.65 -3.15 0.83
C GLY A 93 -5.40 -3.17 -0.04
N ASP A 94 -4.22 -2.84 0.50
CA ASP A 94 -2.95 -2.95 -0.24
C ASP A 94 -2.53 -4.43 -0.36
N THR A 95 -2.38 -4.89 -1.60
CA THR A 95 -1.94 -6.26 -1.94
C THR A 95 -0.52 -6.28 -2.51
N SER A 96 0.23 -5.19 -2.41
CA SER A 96 1.58 -5.09 -2.96
C SER A 96 2.52 -6.09 -2.30
N ALA A 97 3.30 -6.83 -3.10
CA ALA A 97 4.32 -7.77 -2.66
C ALA A 97 5.72 -7.44 -3.21
N ASP A 98 5.86 -6.33 -3.93
CA ASP A 98 7.07 -5.88 -4.62
C ASP A 98 7.94 -4.95 -3.75
N PHE A 99 9.01 -4.39 -4.34
CA PHE A 99 9.89 -3.43 -3.65
C PHE A 99 9.14 -2.21 -3.08
N ASN A 100 8.02 -1.82 -3.68
CA ASN A 100 7.16 -0.75 -3.18
C ASN A 100 6.54 -1.09 -1.82
N PHE A 101 6.39 -2.37 -1.49
CA PHE A 101 5.90 -2.83 -0.19
C PHE A 101 6.69 -2.23 0.99
N TYR A 102 8.03 -2.33 0.95
CA TYR A 102 8.89 -1.82 2.03
C TYR A 102 8.93 -0.30 2.04
N THR A 103 9.03 0.33 0.86
CA THR A 103 9.08 1.80 0.75
C THR A 103 7.81 2.45 1.27
N LYS A 104 6.63 1.95 0.88
CA LYS A 104 5.33 2.44 1.37
C LYS A 104 5.24 2.36 2.89
N ARG A 105 5.68 1.24 3.49
CA ARG A 105 5.64 1.05 4.94
C ARG A 105 6.61 1.97 5.67
N ALA A 106 7.83 2.15 5.17
CA ALA A 106 8.80 3.06 5.74
C ALA A 106 8.33 4.51 5.71
N LEU A 107 7.78 4.96 4.58
CA LEU A 107 7.22 6.31 4.45
C LEU A 107 6.03 6.53 5.40
N LEU A 108 5.11 5.56 5.46
CA LEU A 108 3.96 5.66 6.36
C LEU A 108 4.38 5.60 7.83
N ALA A 109 5.45 4.86 8.19
CA ALA A 109 6.00 4.86 9.53
C ALA A 109 6.46 6.26 9.95
N GLY A 110 7.15 6.98 9.08
CA GLY A 110 7.55 8.37 9.31
C GLY A 110 6.35 9.31 9.48
N VAL A 111 5.34 9.20 8.61
CA VAL A 111 4.10 9.98 8.70
C VAL A 111 3.36 9.67 10.00
N TYR A 112 3.14 8.41 10.31
CA TYR A 112 2.42 7.98 11.52
C TYR A 112 3.12 8.46 12.79
N THR A 113 4.43 8.20 12.93
CA THR A 113 5.19 8.56 14.12
C THR A 113 5.22 10.07 14.32
N SER A 114 5.48 10.85 13.26
CA SER A 114 5.48 12.32 13.35
C SER A 114 4.09 12.88 13.69
N THR A 115 3.03 12.30 13.14
CA THR A 115 1.65 12.70 13.45
C THR A 115 1.28 12.37 14.90
N MET A 116 1.68 11.20 15.41
CA MET A 116 1.48 10.83 16.83
C MET A 116 2.18 11.81 17.78
N LEU A 117 3.44 12.18 17.47
CA LEU A 117 4.17 13.16 18.27
C LEU A 117 3.49 14.55 18.26
N HIS A 118 3.03 14.98 17.08
CA HIS A 118 2.28 16.23 16.94
C HIS A 118 0.97 16.17 17.76
N TRP A 119 0.23 15.05 17.63
CA TRP A 119 -1.01 14.86 18.38
C TRP A 119 -0.81 14.90 19.90
N PHE A 120 0.29 14.41 20.42
CA PHE A 120 0.59 14.52 21.87
C PHE A 120 0.68 15.97 22.35
N ALA A 121 1.20 16.87 21.52
CA ALA A 121 1.32 18.29 21.83
C ALA A 121 0.06 19.10 21.50
N ASP A 122 -0.82 18.56 20.64
CA ASP A 122 -2.01 19.26 20.14
C ASP A 122 -3.04 19.46 21.26
N ALA A 123 -3.41 20.73 21.48
CA ALA A 123 -4.48 21.17 22.41
C ALA A 123 -5.72 21.70 21.66
N SER A 124 -5.73 21.64 20.32
CA SER A 124 -6.85 22.14 19.53
C SER A 124 -8.10 21.27 19.70
N GLU A 125 -9.27 21.90 19.61
CA GLU A 125 -10.54 21.20 19.68
C GLU A 125 -10.70 20.19 18.55
N GLY A 126 -10.95 18.92 18.89
CA GLY A 126 -11.07 17.85 17.92
C GLY A 126 -9.77 17.51 17.18
N ALA A 127 -8.61 17.92 17.72
CA ALA A 127 -7.27 17.70 17.15
C ALA A 127 -7.13 18.26 15.72
N LYS A 128 -7.72 19.43 15.44
CA LYS A 128 -7.73 20.05 14.11
C LYS A 128 -6.34 20.27 13.56
N ASP A 129 -5.40 20.70 14.40
CA ASP A 129 -4.02 20.96 13.99
C ASP A 129 -3.30 19.67 13.62
N THR A 130 -3.58 18.57 14.33
CA THR A 130 -3.06 17.23 14.00
C THR A 130 -3.55 16.75 12.64
N TRP A 131 -4.82 16.98 12.32
CA TRP A 131 -5.37 16.53 11.03
C TRP A 131 -4.81 17.36 9.87
N ALA A 132 -4.66 18.66 10.03
CA ALA A 132 -3.99 19.52 9.05
C ALA A 132 -2.51 19.11 8.86
N PHE A 133 -1.80 18.78 9.94
CA PHE A 133 -0.44 18.26 9.88
C PHE A 133 -0.37 16.93 9.13
N LEU A 134 -1.26 15.99 9.43
CA LEU A 134 -1.34 14.69 8.73
C LEU A 134 -1.52 14.88 7.22
N ASP A 135 -2.47 15.72 6.81
CA ASP A 135 -2.75 16.00 5.40
C ASP A 135 -1.52 16.57 4.68
N ALA A 136 -0.82 17.50 5.32
CA ALA A 136 0.43 18.07 4.80
C ALA A 136 1.53 16.99 4.66
N ARG A 137 1.70 16.10 5.64
CA ARG A 137 2.70 15.03 5.59
C ARG A 137 2.41 14.02 4.48
N ILE A 138 1.14 13.63 4.31
CA ILE A 138 0.73 12.74 3.22
C ILE A 138 0.97 13.42 1.86
N ALA A 139 0.70 14.72 1.72
CA ALA A 139 0.98 15.47 0.50
C ALA A 139 2.47 15.44 0.16
N ASN A 140 3.34 15.72 1.13
CA ASN A 140 4.81 15.70 0.94
C ASN A 140 5.31 14.33 0.47
N VAL A 141 4.80 13.23 1.06
CA VAL A 141 5.17 11.86 0.65
C VAL A 141 4.76 11.59 -0.79
N MET A 142 3.58 12.04 -1.21
CA MET A 142 3.10 11.87 -2.58
C MET A 142 3.93 12.65 -3.61
N GLU A 143 4.48 13.81 -3.23
CA GLU A 143 5.40 14.58 -4.07
C GLU A 143 6.73 13.87 -4.24
N ILE A 144 7.29 13.31 -3.18
CA ILE A 144 8.52 12.51 -3.21
C ILE A 144 8.37 11.29 -4.14
N GLU A 145 7.24 10.59 -4.06
CA GLU A 145 6.93 9.44 -4.92
C GLU A 145 6.83 9.84 -6.40
N LYS A 146 6.19 10.97 -6.71
CA LYS A 146 6.13 11.52 -8.07
C LYS A 146 7.52 11.90 -8.58
N PHE A 147 8.34 12.53 -7.75
CA PHE A 147 9.70 12.91 -8.12
C PHE A 147 10.58 11.69 -8.40
N LYS A 148 10.50 10.63 -7.57
CA LYS A 148 11.21 9.37 -7.83
C LYS A 148 10.78 8.72 -9.14
N ALA A 149 9.47 8.69 -9.43
CA ALA A 149 8.95 8.11 -10.67
C ALA A 149 9.42 8.90 -11.91
N THR A 150 9.57 10.21 -11.79
CA THR A 150 10.09 11.08 -12.86
C THR A 150 11.59 10.92 -13.02
N ALA A 151 12.37 10.93 -11.94
CA ALA A 151 13.80 10.73 -11.95
C ALA A 151 14.20 9.34 -12.49
N GLY A 152 13.46 8.29 -12.13
CA GLY A 152 13.66 6.93 -12.66
C GLY A 152 13.47 6.82 -14.16
N LYS A 153 12.55 7.61 -14.76
CA LYS A 153 12.38 7.68 -16.21
C LYS A 153 13.56 8.38 -16.93
N PHE A 154 14.21 9.33 -16.28
CA PHE A 154 15.40 10.01 -16.83
C PHE A 154 16.68 9.18 -16.69
N LEU A 155 16.73 8.28 -15.73
CA LEU A 155 17.90 7.43 -15.45
C LEU A 155 17.82 6.04 -16.10
N ASP A 156 16.78 5.74 -16.88
CA ASP A 156 16.70 4.49 -17.65
C ASP A 156 17.47 4.61 -18.96
N PRO A 157 18.68 3.99 -19.08
CA PRO A 157 19.49 4.07 -20.31
C PRO A 157 18.84 3.37 -21.50
N ARG A 158 17.70 2.68 -21.30
CA ARG A 158 16.97 1.94 -22.34
C ARG A 158 15.86 2.74 -22.98
N ALA A 159 15.44 3.85 -22.39
CA ALA A 159 14.38 4.70 -22.93
C ALA A 159 14.74 5.39 -24.28
N GLY A 160 16.03 5.36 -24.68
CA GLY A 160 16.53 5.93 -25.96
C GLY A 160 16.77 4.92 -27.09
N ARG A 161 16.59 3.63 -26.88
CA ARG A 161 16.75 2.64 -27.95
C ARG A 161 15.40 2.39 -28.65
N ARG A 162 15.16 3.15 -29.72
CA ARG A 162 14.19 2.76 -30.74
C ARG A 162 14.54 1.32 -31.20
N PRO A 163 13.59 0.37 -31.26
CA PRO A 163 13.85 -0.89 -31.90
C PRO A 163 14.27 -0.65 -33.34
N PRO A 164 15.29 -1.37 -33.84
CA PRO A 164 15.67 -1.24 -35.24
C PRO A 164 14.45 -1.57 -36.09
N SER A 165 14.10 -0.62 -36.98
CA SER A 165 13.06 -0.83 -37.98
C SER A 165 13.32 -2.14 -38.70
N GLN A 166 12.41 -3.12 -38.51
CA GLN A 166 12.41 -4.33 -39.31
C GLN A 166 12.29 -3.90 -40.77
N CYS A 167 13.38 -4.06 -41.52
CA CYS A 167 13.37 -3.99 -42.96
C CYS A 167 12.26 -4.93 -43.46
N ARG A 168 11.23 -4.36 -44.02
CA ARG A 168 10.27 -5.07 -44.87
C ARG A 168 11.07 -5.66 -46.04
N SER A 169 11.36 -6.95 -45.94
CA SER A 169 11.74 -7.72 -47.12
C SER A 169 10.53 -7.82 -48.06
N ALA A 170 10.67 -7.17 -49.22
CA ALA A 170 9.73 -7.22 -50.32
C ALA A 170 9.47 -8.70 -50.75
N PRO A 171 8.24 -9.03 -51.20
CA PRO A 171 7.97 -10.35 -51.76
C PRO A 171 8.69 -10.45 -53.11
N ARG A 172 9.51 -11.50 -53.27
CA ARG A 172 10.01 -11.92 -54.56
C ARG A 172 8.85 -12.48 -55.37
N GLU A 173 8.48 -11.79 -56.44
CA GLU A 173 7.74 -12.37 -57.54
C GLU A 173 8.58 -13.48 -58.22
N THR A 174 8.08 -14.71 -58.21
CA THR A 174 8.46 -15.71 -59.17
C THR A 174 7.27 -16.04 -60.03
N SER A 175 7.37 -15.49 -61.26
CA SER A 175 6.66 -15.92 -62.46
C SER A 175 6.93 -17.39 -62.73
N SER A 176 5.91 -18.13 -63.09
CA SER A 176 5.91 -19.04 -64.25
C SER A 176 4.92 -20.20 -64.11
N SER A 177 4.04 -20.21 -65.08
CA SER A 177 3.47 -21.34 -65.84
C SER A 177 2.43 -22.25 -65.19
N ARG A 178 1.24 -22.11 -65.74
CA ARG A 178 0.19 -23.12 -65.99
C ARG A 178 0.75 -24.35 -66.79
N PRO A 179 0.10 -25.54 -66.82
CA PRO A 179 -1.28 -25.69 -67.26
C PRO A 179 -2.12 -26.86 -66.64
N THR A 180 -3.43 -26.67 -66.75
CA THR A 180 -4.50 -27.61 -67.24
C THR A 180 -4.60 -29.04 -66.73
N ARG A 181 -5.69 -29.45 -66.08
CA ARG A 181 -6.78 -30.31 -66.61
C ARG A 181 -7.68 -30.89 -65.52
N LEU A 182 -8.93 -30.66 -65.70
CA LEU A 182 -10.07 -31.62 -65.74
C LEU A 182 -10.26 -32.67 -64.63
N GLY A 183 -11.47 -32.65 -64.08
CA GLY A 183 -12.15 -33.88 -63.73
C GLY A 183 -13.14 -33.72 -62.58
N THR A 184 -14.37 -33.46 -62.98
CA THR A 184 -15.64 -34.08 -62.59
C THR A 184 -15.95 -34.32 -61.10
N GLY A 185 -16.88 -33.66 -60.59
CA GLY A 185 -18.18 -33.87 -59.99
C GLY A 185 -18.50 -35.13 -59.19
N PRO A 186 -19.76 -35.27 -58.73
CA PRO A 186 -20.38 -34.50 -57.62
C PRO A 186 -20.88 -35.45 -56.50
N SER A 187 -21.60 -34.91 -55.54
CA SER A 187 -22.77 -35.60 -54.89
C SER A 187 -22.78 -35.69 -53.39
N THR A 188 -23.88 -35.14 -52.92
CA THR A 188 -24.83 -35.56 -51.88
C THR A 188 -24.37 -35.44 -50.42
N ALA A 189 -24.96 -34.52 -49.72
CA ALA A 189 -26.30 -34.50 -49.08
C ALA A 189 -26.38 -35.32 -47.76
N THR A 190 -26.92 -34.66 -46.80
CA THR A 190 -27.90 -35.14 -45.83
C THR A 190 -27.46 -34.81 -44.39
N ASN A 191 -27.93 -33.75 -43.77
CA ASN A 191 -29.18 -33.56 -43.02
C ASN A 191 -29.30 -34.39 -41.72
N ARG A 192 -29.60 -33.68 -40.68
CA ARG A 192 -30.48 -33.92 -39.53
C ARG A 192 -29.82 -33.43 -38.21
N THR A 193 -30.33 -32.35 -37.65
CA THR A 193 -31.51 -32.11 -36.82
C THR A 193 -31.45 -32.79 -35.43
N THR A 194 -31.27 -31.91 -34.50
CA THR A 194 -31.86 -31.76 -33.14
C THR A 194 -32.52 -33.01 -32.46
N PRO A 195 -32.72 -33.05 -31.15
CA PRO A 195 -33.27 -31.99 -30.33
C PRO A 195 -32.32 -31.46 -29.24
#